data_03233223a51d527a9869625580b15890
#
_entry.id   03233223a51d527a9869625580b15890
#
_cell.length_a   1.000
_cell.length_b   1.000
_cell.length_c   1.000
_cell.angle_alpha   90.00
_cell.angle_beta   90.00
_cell.angle_gamma   90.00
#
_symmetry.space_group_name_H-M   'P 1'
#
loop_
_entity.id
_entity.type
_entity.pdbx_description
1 polymer ?
#
loop_
_entity_poly.entity_id
_entity_poly.type
_entity_poly.pdbx_seq_one_letter_code
_entity_poly.pdbx_strand_id
1 'polypeptide(L)'
;MALLKIVLFLSCVYVTAAEVPVVKLNDGTEMPVLALGTWLGMGGKPKGAEIEQAVLWALDAGYTHIDTAFAYKIEDQVGRALGKKFAEGLKREDVYITTKLFNDAHARDAVVPTLRKSLKNLNLDYVDMYLIHWPVGQFANGSYDLTDYLDTWQGMIEAKSLGLTKSIGVSNFNEEQINRLLDHGLEKPAALQVELNLNLQQPALLLYCKKQEIAVMSYTPFGSLFYNKASSDAPPPRIDDPALVSIAYKYNKTVTQINLKYLIDIGAIPLPKSVTKSRIEENINIFDFELSPSDREILKGFDKNFRTVKQTKWLDHPYYPFEKN
;
A
#
# COMPACT_ATOMS: atom_id res chain seq x y z
N MET A 1 59.43 -12.28 33.00
CA MET A 1 57.97 -12.24 33.05
C MET A 1 57.45 -11.32 31.94
N ALA A 2 57.02 -11.87 30.81
CA ALA A 2 56.47 -11.11 29.68
C ALA A 2 54.95 -11.13 29.75
N LEU A 3 54.31 -9.97 29.92
CA LEU A 3 52.84 -9.80 29.88
C LEU A 3 52.39 -9.88 28.43
N LEU A 4 51.62 -10.91 28.08
CA LEU A 4 50.94 -11.05 26.79
C LEU A 4 49.69 -10.22 26.85
N LYS A 5 49.65 -9.08 26.10
CA LYS A 5 48.42 -8.27 25.89
C LYS A 5 47.57 -8.95 24.81
N ILE A 6 46.47 -9.60 25.23
CA ILE A 6 45.43 -10.09 24.31
C ILE A 6 44.59 -8.87 23.86
N VAL A 7 44.70 -8.50 22.60
CA VAL A 7 43.79 -7.52 21.97
C VAL A 7 42.62 -8.28 21.39
N LEU A 8 41.47 -8.19 22.05
CA LEU A 8 40.18 -8.67 21.47
C LEU A 8 39.73 -7.71 20.37
N PHE A 9 39.80 -8.15 19.12
CA PHE A 9 39.08 -7.49 18.03
C PHE A 9 37.59 -7.89 18.10
N LEU A 10 36.73 -6.97 18.60
CA LEU A 10 35.30 -7.06 18.39
C LEU A 10 35.05 -6.70 16.92
N SER A 11 34.88 -7.69 16.07
CA SER A 11 34.31 -7.47 14.73
C SER A 11 32.82 -7.15 14.90
N CYS A 12 32.43 -5.89 14.82
CA CYS A 12 31.05 -5.51 14.60
C CYS A 12 30.62 -6.05 13.21
N VAL A 13 29.89 -7.15 13.21
CA VAL A 13 29.16 -7.57 12.01
C VAL A 13 28.04 -6.55 11.83
N TYR A 14 28.26 -5.56 10.96
CA TYR A 14 27.16 -4.74 10.46
C TYR A 14 26.30 -5.66 9.59
N VAL A 15 25.20 -6.16 10.13
CA VAL A 15 24.11 -6.72 9.33
C VAL A 15 23.51 -5.53 8.60
N THR A 16 23.91 -5.31 7.35
CA THR A 16 23.21 -4.38 6.48
C THR A 16 21.78 -4.90 6.34
N ALA A 17 20.79 -4.12 6.76
CA ALA A 17 19.39 -4.43 6.47
C ALA A 17 19.26 -4.65 4.96
N ALA A 18 18.59 -5.73 4.56
CA ALA A 18 18.37 -5.99 3.14
C ALA A 18 17.59 -4.81 2.56
N GLU A 19 18.11 -4.21 1.51
CA GLU A 19 17.46 -3.09 0.82
C GLU A 19 16.11 -3.56 0.25
N VAL A 20 15.05 -2.74 0.42
CA VAL A 20 13.74 -3.05 -0.15
C VAL A 20 13.84 -2.99 -1.67
N PRO A 21 13.57 -4.09 -2.41
CA PRO A 21 13.63 -4.07 -3.86
C PRO A 21 12.63 -3.08 -4.47
N VAL A 22 12.88 -2.68 -5.72
CA VAL A 22 11.99 -1.81 -6.49
C VAL A 22 11.41 -2.54 -7.69
N VAL A 23 10.25 -2.11 -8.15
CA VAL A 23 9.64 -2.51 -9.41
C VAL A 23 9.60 -1.31 -10.35
N LYS A 24 9.96 -1.53 -11.61
CA LYS A 24 9.84 -0.51 -12.65
C LYS A 24 8.39 -0.40 -13.11
N LEU A 25 7.85 0.80 -13.10
CA LEU A 25 6.50 1.11 -13.57
C LEU A 25 6.47 1.33 -15.09
N ASN A 26 5.29 1.27 -15.70
CA ASN A 26 5.10 1.46 -17.14
C ASN A 26 5.42 2.87 -17.63
N ASP A 27 5.47 3.85 -16.75
CA ASP A 27 5.88 5.24 -17.04
C ASP A 27 7.38 5.48 -16.84
N GLY A 28 8.14 4.44 -16.53
CA GLY A 28 9.60 4.45 -16.38
C GLY A 28 10.10 4.78 -14.97
N THR A 29 9.23 5.15 -14.04
CA THR A 29 9.61 5.38 -12.64
C THR A 29 9.80 4.05 -11.89
N GLU A 30 10.34 4.12 -10.67
CA GLU A 30 10.56 2.94 -9.83
C GLU A 30 9.80 3.08 -8.51
N MET A 31 9.19 1.99 -8.04
CA MET A 31 8.41 1.94 -6.80
C MET A 31 8.90 0.81 -5.89
N PRO A 32 9.18 1.07 -4.59
CA PRO A 32 9.56 0.03 -3.63
C PRO A 32 8.43 -0.99 -3.44
N VAL A 33 8.78 -2.29 -3.40
CA VAL A 33 7.82 -3.41 -3.36
C VAL A 33 7.18 -3.66 -1.99
N LEU A 34 7.43 -2.79 -1.02
CA LEU A 34 6.81 -2.81 0.31
C LEU A 34 6.63 -1.38 0.79
N ALA A 35 5.45 -1.05 1.34
CA ALA A 35 5.21 0.26 1.94
C ALA A 35 4.65 0.17 3.36
N LEU A 36 4.89 1.21 4.17
CA LEU A 36 4.08 1.39 5.37
C LEU A 36 2.74 2.00 4.98
N GLY A 37 1.64 1.26 5.20
CA GLY A 37 0.28 1.81 5.14
C GLY A 37 -0.04 2.65 6.38
N THR A 38 -0.86 3.69 6.23
CA THR A 38 -1.23 4.59 7.33
C THR A 38 -2.72 4.58 7.68
N TRP A 39 -3.56 3.82 6.95
CA TRP A 39 -4.99 3.73 7.23
C TRP A 39 -5.28 3.01 8.54
N LEU A 40 -6.01 3.68 9.44
CA LEU A 40 -6.35 3.15 10.78
C LEU A 40 -7.55 2.16 10.78
N GLY A 41 -8.16 1.91 9.62
CA GLY A 41 -9.36 1.10 9.50
C GLY A 41 -10.64 1.94 9.57
N MET A 42 -11.79 1.30 9.36
CA MET A 42 -13.10 1.94 9.38
C MET A 42 -13.37 2.58 10.76
N GLY A 43 -13.62 3.89 10.77
CA GLY A 43 -13.86 4.65 11.99
C GLY A 43 -12.65 4.84 12.91
N GLY A 44 -11.46 4.36 12.50
CA GLY A 44 -10.23 4.57 13.25
C GLY A 44 -9.82 6.05 13.25
N LYS A 45 -9.47 6.54 14.43
CA LYS A 45 -8.93 7.90 14.62
C LYS A 45 -7.54 7.79 15.23
N PRO A 46 -6.59 8.64 14.83
CA PRO A 46 -5.26 8.62 15.42
C PRO A 46 -5.31 9.01 16.89
N LYS A 47 -4.53 8.31 17.72
CA LYS A 47 -4.30 8.65 19.11
C LYS A 47 -3.05 9.54 19.21
N GLY A 48 -3.26 10.85 19.33
CA GLY A 48 -2.16 11.79 19.32
C GLY A 48 -1.34 11.73 18.02
N ALA A 49 -0.02 11.64 18.15
CA ALA A 49 0.93 11.60 17.03
C ALA A 49 1.36 10.16 16.65
N GLU A 50 0.48 9.16 16.80
CA GLU A 50 0.88 7.75 16.59
C GLU A 50 1.29 7.42 15.16
N ILE A 51 0.72 8.10 14.14
CA ILE A 51 1.12 7.92 12.74
C ILE A 51 2.46 8.58 12.47
N GLU A 52 2.70 9.78 13.00
CA GLU A 52 4.01 10.43 12.91
C GLU A 52 5.10 9.52 13.49
N GLN A 53 4.85 8.95 14.67
CA GLN A 53 5.81 8.05 15.31
C GLN A 53 5.99 6.73 14.52
N ALA A 54 4.92 6.18 13.94
CA ALA A 54 5.00 4.98 13.11
C ALA A 54 5.83 5.22 11.84
N VAL A 55 5.66 6.37 11.19
CA VAL A 55 6.45 6.76 10.00
C VAL A 55 7.92 6.93 10.36
N LEU A 56 8.25 7.56 11.51
CA LEU A 56 9.63 7.67 11.98
C LEU A 56 10.26 6.29 12.16
N TRP A 57 9.60 5.37 12.86
CA TRP A 57 10.09 3.99 13.04
C TRP A 57 10.24 3.23 11.73
N ALA A 58 9.33 3.44 10.79
CA ALA A 58 9.42 2.78 9.49
C ALA A 58 10.64 3.25 8.69
N LEU A 59 10.86 4.57 8.62
CA LEU A 59 12.04 5.13 7.95
C LEU A 59 13.34 4.70 8.63
N ASP A 60 13.37 4.64 9.97
CA ASP A 60 14.51 4.09 10.74
C ASP A 60 14.75 2.60 10.47
N ALA A 61 13.69 1.82 10.21
CA ALA A 61 13.76 0.41 9.90
C ALA A 61 14.14 0.12 8.43
N GLY A 62 14.24 1.16 7.57
CA GLY A 62 14.61 1.02 6.17
C GLY A 62 13.45 1.00 5.18
N TYR A 63 12.21 1.30 5.60
CA TYR A 63 11.14 1.57 4.63
C TYR A 63 11.48 2.82 3.83
N THR A 64 11.28 2.74 2.53
CA THR A 64 11.43 3.85 1.60
C THR A 64 10.11 4.23 0.93
N HIS A 65 8.97 3.60 1.29
CA HIS A 65 7.66 3.87 0.73
C HIS A 65 6.61 4.04 1.83
N ILE A 66 5.91 5.16 1.81
CA ILE A 66 4.79 5.47 2.72
C ILE A 66 3.52 5.66 1.89
N ASP A 67 2.48 4.90 2.22
CA ASP A 67 1.14 5.01 1.61
C ASP A 67 0.19 5.73 2.56
N THR A 68 -0.37 6.84 2.11
CA THR A 68 -1.38 7.62 2.83
C THR A 68 -2.55 8.01 1.90
N ALA A 69 -3.48 8.82 2.37
CA ALA A 69 -4.56 9.41 1.59
C ALA A 69 -5.14 10.65 2.26
N PHE A 70 -5.65 11.59 1.47
CA PHE A 70 -6.37 12.75 1.94
C PHE A 70 -7.53 12.39 2.89
N ALA A 71 -8.27 11.32 2.56
CA ALA A 71 -9.39 10.83 3.35
C ALA A 71 -9.02 10.34 4.76
N TYR A 72 -7.76 9.98 5.01
CA TYR A 72 -7.32 9.46 6.31
C TYR A 72 -7.17 10.57 7.35
N LYS A 73 -7.09 11.84 6.93
CA LYS A 73 -6.96 13.02 7.79
C LYS A 73 -5.74 12.97 8.73
N ILE A 74 -4.62 12.43 8.20
CA ILE A 74 -3.36 12.26 8.93
C ILE A 74 -2.12 12.60 8.08
N GLU A 75 -2.30 13.18 6.89
CA GLU A 75 -1.19 13.56 6.01
C GLU A 75 -0.23 14.55 6.71
N ASP A 76 -0.74 15.40 7.60
CA ASP A 76 0.07 16.32 8.41
C ASP A 76 1.03 15.59 9.37
N GLN A 77 0.61 14.42 9.92
CA GLN A 77 1.48 13.59 10.74
C GLN A 77 2.60 12.95 9.91
N VAL A 78 2.27 12.48 8.70
CA VAL A 78 3.26 11.97 7.75
C VAL A 78 4.26 13.08 7.39
N GLY A 79 3.75 14.27 7.06
CA GLY A 79 4.58 15.45 6.73
C GLY A 79 5.53 15.85 7.85
N ARG A 80 5.05 15.85 9.12
CA ARG A 80 5.94 16.14 10.27
C ARG A 80 7.04 15.08 10.44
N ALA A 81 6.73 13.80 10.25
CA ALA A 81 7.73 12.75 10.32
C ALA A 81 8.79 12.90 9.22
N LEU A 82 8.36 13.14 7.97
CA LEU A 82 9.25 13.39 6.84
C LEU A 82 10.14 14.60 7.10
N GLY A 83 9.56 15.73 7.57
CA GLY A 83 10.33 16.94 7.88
C GLY A 83 11.43 16.71 8.92
N LYS A 84 11.16 15.89 9.96
CA LYS A 84 12.19 15.51 10.94
C LYS A 84 13.29 14.69 10.27
N LYS A 85 12.95 13.70 9.45
CA LYS A 85 13.93 12.85 8.77
C LYS A 85 14.75 13.62 7.74
N PHE A 86 14.16 14.55 7.02
CA PHE A 86 14.90 15.44 6.11
C PHE A 86 15.88 16.34 6.87
N ALA A 87 15.51 16.83 8.04
CA ALA A 87 16.42 17.58 8.91
C ALA A 87 17.58 16.70 9.46
N GLU A 88 17.40 15.39 9.56
CA GLU A 88 18.43 14.42 9.92
C GLU A 88 19.30 13.97 8.73
N GLY A 89 19.00 14.42 7.49
CA GLY A 89 19.81 14.17 6.30
C GLY A 89 19.20 13.19 5.28
N LEU A 90 17.99 12.63 5.53
CA LEU A 90 17.27 11.86 4.52
C LEU A 90 16.90 12.79 3.35
N LYS A 91 17.13 12.38 2.11
CA LYS A 91 16.75 13.18 0.95
C LYS A 91 15.33 12.87 0.51
N ARG A 92 14.66 13.86 -0.12
CA ARG A 92 13.30 13.69 -0.64
C ARG A 92 13.22 12.60 -1.70
N GLU A 93 14.23 12.48 -2.54
CA GLU A 93 14.31 11.45 -3.59
C GLU A 93 14.49 10.02 -3.07
N ASP A 94 14.94 9.83 -1.82
CA ASP A 94 15.14 8.51 -1.20
C ASP A 94 13.83 7.95 -0.61
N VAL A 95 12.72 8.72 -0.65
CA VAL A 95 11.43 8.30 -0.10
C VAL A 95 10.33 8.40 -1.15
N TYR A 96 9.60 7.32 -1.34
CA TYR A 96 8.44 7.22 -2.22
C TYR A 96 7.15 7.50 -1.43
N ILE A 97 6.38 8.49 -1.82
CA ILE A 97 5.14 8.89 -1.14
C ILE A 97 3.95 8.69 -2.06
N THR A 98 3.01 7.87 -1.61
CA THR A 98 1.70 7.69 -2.27
C THR A 98 0.62 8.41 -1.47
N THR A 99 -0.19 9.23 -2.14
CA THR A 99 -1.46 9.75 -1.61
C THR A 99 -2.61 9.60 -2.60
N LYS A 100 -3.84 9.93 -2.21
CA LYS A 100 -5.03 9.59 -2.98
C LYS A 100 -6.04 10.72 -3.00
N LEU A 101 -6.63 10.96 -4.17
CA LEU A 101 -7.80 11.81 -4.39
C LEU A 101 -9.03 11.14 -3.79
N PHE A 102 -9.75 11.82 -2.91
CA PHE A 102 -10.97 11.25 -2.34
C PHE A 102 -12.21 11.53 -3.18
N ASN A 103 -13.29 10.87 -2.84
CA ASN A 103 -14.55 10.82 -3.60
C ASN A 103 -15.27 12.17 -3.74
N ASP A 104 -14.95 13.14 -2.89
CA ASP A 104 -15.56 14.49 -2.88
C ASP A 104 -14.87 15.49 -3.84
N ALA A 105 -13.96 15.01 -4.69
CA ALA A 105 -13.19 15.86 -5.59
C ALA A 105 -13.02 15.24 -6.99
N HIS A 106 -14.06 14.56 -7.50
CA HIS A 106 -14.00 13.88 -8.80
C HIS A 106 -14.09 14.81 -10.01
N ALA A 107 -14.64 16.04 -9.87
CA ALA A 107 -14.61 17.01 -10.95
C ALA A 107 -13.17 17.27 -11.42
N ARG A 108 -12.95 17.28 -12.75
CA ARG A 108 -11.62 17.43 -13.36
C ARG A 108 -10.83 18.62 -12.80
N ASP A 109 -11.48 19.75 -12.65
CA ASP A 109 -10.90 21.00 -12.14
C ASP A 109 -10.67 20.98 -10.62
N ALA A 110 -11.24 20.02 -9.88
CA ALA A 110 -11.04 19.82 -8.44
C ALA A 110 -9.79 18.98 -8.11
N VAL A 111 -9.26 18.20 -9.07
CA VAL A 111 -8.14 17.25 -8.83
C VAL A 111 -6.87 17.98 -8.42
N VAL A 112 -6.41 18.93 -9.23
CA VAL A 112 -5.19 19.70 -8.96
C VAL A 112 -5.26 20.49 -7.65
N PRO A 113 -6.34 21.28 -7.38
CA PRO A 113 -6.50 21.95 -6.10
C PRO A 113 -6.48 21.00 -4.89
N THR A 114 -7.05 19.80 -5.02
CA THR A 114 -7.07 18.81 -3.93
C THR A 114 -5.68 18.19 -3.70
N LEU A 115 -4.93 17.88 -4.77
CA LEU A 115 -3.54 17.44 -4.61
C LEU A 115 -2.67 18.52 -3.94
N ARG A 116 -2.86 19.80 -4.29
CA ARG A 116 -2.14 20.90 -3.61
C ARG A 116 -2.46 20.99 -2.12
N LYS A 117 -3.69 20.62 -1.68
CA LYS A 117 -4.02 20.52 -0.25
C LYS A 117 -3.25 19.36 0.40
N SER A 118 -3.20 18.19 -0.24
CA SER A 118 -2.41 17.05 0.23
C SER A 118 -0.93 17.40 0.33
N LEU A 119 -0.35 18.04 -0.69
CA LEU A 119 1.04 18.49 -0.69
C LEU A 119 1.32 19.47 0.45
N LYS A 120 0.40 20.41 0.71
CA LYS A 120 0.50 21.31 1.87
C LYS A 120 0.50 20.55 3.21
N ASN A 121 -0.40 19.56 3.37
CA ASN A 121 -0.46 18.74 4.58
C ASN A 121 0.82 17.91 4.76
N LEU A 122 1.34 17.33 3.68
CA LEU A 122 2.57 16.54 3.66
C LEU A 122 3.84 17.42 3.77
N ASN A 123 3.71 18.72 3.57
CA ASN A 123 4.84 19.66 3.46
C ASN A 123 5.84 19.24 2.37
N LEU A 124 5.32 18.91 1.18
CA LEU A 124 6.07 18.47 0.01
C LEU A 124 5.70 19.28 -1.23
N ASP A 125 6.62 19.36 -2.19
CA ASP A 125 6.38 19.98 -3.51
C ASP A 125 5.74 19.02 -4.50
N TYR A 126 5.99 17.70 -4.34
CA TYR A 126 5.43 16.63 -5.17
C TYR A 126 5.23 15.34 -4.35
N VAL A 127 4.36 14.45 -4.84
CA VAL A 127 4.29 13.04 -4.43
C VAL A 127 4.82 12.13 -5.54
N ASP A 128 5.20 10.91 -5.21
CA ASP A 128 5.70 9.95 -6.20
C ASP A 128 4.55 9.24 -6.90
N MET A 129 3.46 8.97 -6.20
CA MET A 129 2.25 8.35 -6.75
C MET A 129 0.99 9.08 -6.25
N TYR A 130 0.11 9.44 -7.19
CA TYR A 130 -1.22 9.95 -6.89
C TYR A 130 -2.29 9.02 -7.45
N LEU A 131 -3.22 8.55 -6.61
CA LEU A 131 -4.24 7.58 -7.00
C LEU A 131 -5.64 8.20 -6.93
N ILE A 132 -6.53 7.86 -7.87
CA ILE A 132 -7.98 7.98 -7.62
C ILE A 132 -8.33 6.92 -6.56
N HIS A 133 -8.87 7.32 -5.41
CA HIS A 133 -9.10 6.42 -4.27
C HIS A 133 -10.20 5.38 -4.56
N TRP A 134 -11.26 5.81 -5.23
CA TRP A 134 -12.38 4.98 -5.68
C TRP A 134 -12.89 5.51 -7.01
N PRO A 135 -13.46 4.68 -7.89
CA PRO A 135 -14.10 5.17 -9.11
C PRO A 135 -15.44 5.91 -8.85
N VAL A 136 -15.86 5.96 -7.59
CA VAL A 136 -17.14 6.48 -7.11
C VAL A 136 -16.97 7.90 -6.58
N GLY A 137 -17.71 8.85 -7.18
CA GLY A 137 -17.82 10.20 -6.64
C GLY A 137 -18.89 10.32 -5.56
N GLN A 138 -18.67 11.17 -4.56
CA GLN A 138 -19.63 11.42 -3.48
C GLN A 138 -19.47 12.83 -2.94
N PHE A 139 -20.53 13.63 -2.96
CA PHE A 139 -20.54 14.96 -2.34
C PHE A 139 -20.45 14.89 -0.81
N ALA A 140 -20.03 15.99 -0.18
CA ALA A 140 -19.89 16.08 1.27
C ALA A 140 -21.19 15.80 2.05
N ASN A 141 -22.35 16.03 1.44
CA ASN A 141 -23.67 15.74 2.01
C ASN A 141 -24.05 14.23 1.91
N GLY A 142 -23.18 13.40 1.32
CA GLY A 142 -23.37 11.95 1.17
C GLY A 142 -24.11 11.53 -0.09
N SER A 143 -24.67 12.46 -0.90
CA SER A 143 -25.26 12.13 -2.20
C SER A 143 -24.20 11.70 -3.22
N TYR A 144 -24.59 10.93 -4.23
CA TYR A 144 -23.67 10.50 -5.29
C TYR A 144 -23.30 11.68 -6.19
N ASP A 145 -22.01 11.79 -6.45
CA ASP A 145 -21.47 12.59 -7.54
C ASP A 145 -21.29 11.65 -8.75
N LEU A 146 -22.02 11.90 -9.81
CA LEU A 146 -22.01 11.08 -11.02
C LEU A 146 -20.94 11.54 -12.02
N THR A 147 -20.00 12.37 -11.61
CA THR A 147 -18.85 12.75 -12.42
C THR A 147 -18.17 11.49 -12.96
N ASP A 148 -17.95 11.47 -14.26
CA ASP A 148 -17.30 10.35 -14.91
C ASP A 148 -15.82 10.30 -14.50
N TYR A 149 -15.37 9.14 -14.05
CA TYR A 149 -13.96 8.97 -13.68
C TYR A 149 -12.99 9.17 -14.87
N LEU A 150 -13.45 9.15 -16.11
CA LEU A 150 -12.66 9.58 -17.27
C LEU A 150 -12.26 11.06 -17.17
N ASP A 151 -13.19 11.92 -16.74
CA ASP A 151 -12.91 13.33 -16.51
C ASP A 151 -11.97 13.53 -15.32
N THR A 152 -12.19 12.76 -14.24
CA THR A 152 -11.29 12.73 -13.09
C THR A 152 -9.88 12.34 -13.53
N TRP A 153 -9.76 11.31 -14.38
CA TRP A 153 -8.47 10.84 -14.88
C TRP A 153 -7.73 11.89 -15.71
N GLN A 154 -8.45 12.69 -16.50
CA GLN A 154 -7.86 13.83 -17.20
C GLN A 154 -7.27 14.85 -16.22
N GLY A 155 -7.93 15.11 -15.08
CA GLY A 155 -7.38 15.94 -14.01
C GLY A 155 -6.14 15.34 -13.37
N MET A 156 -6.06 14.00 -13.26
CA MET A 156 -4.84 13.30 -12.80
C MET A 156 -3.68 13.48 -13.76
N ILE A 157 -3.91 13.35 -15.07
CA ILE A 157 -2.92 13.62 -16.12
C ILE A 157 -2.42 15.07 -16.05
N GLU A 158 -3.32 16.02 -15.83
CA GLU A 158 -2.96 17.42 -15.64
C GLU A 158 -2.06 17.61 -14.39
N ALA A 159 -2.42 16.99 -13.27
CA ALA A 159 -1.60 17.04 -12.05
C ALA A 159 -0.17 16.51 -12.29
N LYS A 160 -0.03 15.43 -13.07
CA LYS A 160 1.27 14.87 -13.48
C LYS A 160 2.02 15.85 -14.39
N SER A 161 1.35 16.42 -15.39
CA SER A 161 1.97 17.39 -16.31
C SER A 161 2.50 18.65 -15.61
N LEU A 162 1.86 19.05 -14.49
CA LEU A 162 2.31 20.14 -13.63
C LEU A 162 3.45 19.76 -12.68
N GLY A 163 3.93 18.51 -12.71
CA GLY A 163 4.99 18.00 -11.84
C GLY A 163 4.58 17.85 -10.37
N LEU A 164 3.28 17.85 -10.05
CA LEU A 164 2.79 17.67 -8.68
C LEU A 164 2.80 16.20 -8.23
N THR A 165 2.90 15.29 -9.18
CA THR A 165 3.11 13.85 -8.96
C THR A 165 4.00 13.29 -10.07
N LYS A 166 4.84 12.29 -9.75
CA LYS A 166 5.66 11.60 -10.77
C LYS A 166 4.84 10.58 -11.55
N SER A 167 4.00 9.82 -10.85
CA SER A 167 3.16 8.77 -11.42
C SER A 167 1.71 8.95 -10.99
N ILE A 168 0.79 8.45 -11.83
CA ILE A 168 -0.64 8.43 -11.53
C ILE A 168 -1.18 7.01 -11.65
N GLY A 169 -2.17 6.69 -10.83
CA GLY A 169 -2.80 5.38 -10.79
C GLY A 169 -4.22 5.43 -10.25
N VAL A 170 -4.80 4.25 -10.09
CA VAL A 170 -6.17 4.10 -9.62
C VAL A 170 -6.23 3.16 -8.44
N SER A 171 -7.28 3.28 -7.63
CA SER A 171 -7.53 2.34 -6.53
C SER A 171 -8.99 1.90 -6.56
N ASN A 172 -9.20 0.59 -6.28
CA ASN A 172 -10.52 -0.02 -6.31
C ASN A 172 -11.22 0.00 -7.69
N PHE A 173 -10.47 0.07 -8.77
CA PHE A 173 -10.99 -0.11 -10.11
C PHE A 173 -11.00 -1.59 -10.48
N ASN A 174 -12.00 -2.03 -11.23
CA ASN A 174 -12.04 -3.34 -11.85
C ASN A 174 -11.44 -3.31 -13.27
N GLU A 175 -11.32 -4.48 -13.89
CA GLU A 175 -10.76 -4.63 -15.25
C GLU A 175 -11.54 -3.83 -16.29
N GLU A 176 -12.88 -3.83 -16.25
CA GLU A 176 -13.73 -3.09 -17.18
C GLU A 176 -13.48 -1.58 -17.09
N GLN A 177 -13.35 -1.05 -15.89
CA GLN A 177 -13.10 0.37 -15.65
C GLN A 177 -11.69 0.79 -16.12
N ILE A 178 -10.69 -0.07 -15.95
CA ILE A 178 -9.35 0.19 -16.48
C ILE A 178 -9.35 0.13 -18.02
N ASN A 179 -9.98 -0.90 -18.61
CA ASN A 179 -10.10 -0.99 -20.07
C ASN A 179 -10.78 0.25 -20.64
N ARG A 180 -11.80 0.79 -19.98
CA ARG A 180 -12.47 2.00 -20.43
C ARG A 180 -11.54 3.23 -20.46
N LEU A 181 -10.58 3.36 -19.53
CA LEU A 181 -9.52 4.39 -19.61
C LEU A 181 -8.65 4.19 -20.85
N LEU A 182 -8.22 2.94 -21.11
CA LEU A 182 -7.34 2.60 -22.24
C LEU A 182 -8.04 2.78 -23.59
N ASP A 183 -9.31 2.38 -23.70
CA ASP A 183 -10.12 2.47 -24.92
C ASP A 183 -10.38 3.93 -25.34
N HIS A 184 -10.34 4.86 -24.38
CA HIS A 184 -10.42 6.30 -24.66
C HIS A 184 -9.07 6.93 -24.98
N GLY A 185 -8.01 6.13 -25.14
CA GLY A 185 -6.67 6.60 -25.47
C GLY A 185 -6.02 7.47 -24.39
N LEU A 186 -6.47 7.35 -23.15
CA LEU A 186 -5.91 8.07 -22.02
C LEU A 186 -4.62 7.40 -21.52
N GLU A 187 -3.81 8.16 -20.77
CA GLU A 187 -2.60 7.63 -20.16
C GLU A 187 -2.91 6.38 -19.32
N LYS A 188 -2.11 5.33 -19.48
CA LYS A 188 -2.24 4.08 -18.74
C LYS A 188 -1.95 4.31 -17.25
N PRO A 189 -2.77 3.81 -16.32
CA PRO A 189 -2.42 3.85 -14.89
C PRO A 189 -1.09 3.14 -14.63
N ALA A 190 -0.18 3.77 -13.88
CA ALA A 190 1.08 3.16 -13.49
C ALA A 190 0.88 2.08 -12.41
N ALA A 191 -0.13 2.24 -11.56
CA ALA A 191 -0.48 1.30 -10.51
C ALA A 191 -2.00 1.17 -10.31
N LEU A 192 -2.40 -0.02 -9.84
CA LEU A 192 -3.72 -0.32 -9.30
C LEU A 192 -3.59 -0.71 -7.83
N GLN A 193 -4.23 0.00 -6.90
CA GLN A 193 -4.28 -0.38 -5.50
C GLN A 193 -5.63 -1.04 -5.16
N VAL A 194 -5.62 -2.29 -4.70
CA VAL A 194 -6.82 -3.06 -4.36
C VAL A 194 -6.66 -3.83 -3.05
N GLU A 195 -7.77 -4.28 -2.46
CA GLU A 195 -7.72 -5.27 -1.40
C GLU A 195 -7.15 -6.58 -1.93
N LEU A 196 -6.06 -7.06 -1.34
CA LEU A 196 -5.47 -8.34 -1.68
C LEU A 196 -4.82 -8.94 -0.44
N ASN A 197 -5.18 -10.19 -0.12
CA ASN A 197 -4.73 -10.94 1.05
C ASN A 197 -4.95 -12.43 0.83
N LEU A 198 -4.64 -13.29 1.81
CA LEU A 198 -4.79 -14.75 1.66
C LEU A 198 -6.22 -15.18 1.31
N ASN A 199 -7.25 -14.50 1.81
CA ASN A 199 -8.64 -14.84 1.51
C ASN A 199 -9.17 -14.22 0.20
N LEU A 200 -8.47 -13.22 -0.34
CA LEU A 200 -8.81 -12.51 -1.58
C LEU A 200 -7.55 -12.28 -2.40
N GLN A 201 -7.18 -13.26 -3.22
CA GLN A 201 -5.91 -13.22 -3.98
C GLN A 201 -6.07 -12.63 -5.38
N GLN A 202 -7.26 -12.55 -5.90
CA GLN A 202 -7.60 -11.92 -7.18
C GLN A 202 -6.69 -12.33 -8.36
N PRO A 203 -6.46 -13.63 -8.62
CA PRO A 203 -5.47 -14.09 -9.59
C PRO A 203 -5.74 -13.62 -11.03
N ALA A 204 -7.02 -13.50 -11.42
CA ALA A 204 -7.40 -12.99 -12.74
C ALA A 204 -6.99 -11.51 -12.89
N LEU A 205 -7.27 -10.68 -11.89
CA LEU A 205 -6.90 -9.26 -11.89
C LEU A 205 -5.38 -9.07 -11.88
N LEU A 206 -4.64 -9.87 -11.09
CA LEU A 206 -3.17 -9.86 -11.10
C LEU A 206 -2.62 -10.19 -12.48
N LEU A 207 -3.17 -11.23 -13.15
CA LEU A 207 -2.76 -11.61 -14.50
C LEU A 207 -3.08 -10.53 -15.53
N TYR A 208 -4.26 -9.90 -15.42
CA TYR A 208 -4.64 -8.76 -16.24
C TYR A 208 -3.66 -7.60 -16.09
N CYS A 209 -3.42 -7.15 -14.84
CA CYS A 209 -2.50 -6.05 -14.56
C CYS A 209 -1.08 -6.34 -15.05
N LYS A 210 -0.59 -7.59 -14.88
CA LYS A 210 0.71 -8.02 -15.41
C LYS A 210 0.79 -7.88 -16.93
N LYS A 211 -0.27 -8.27 -17.67
CA LYS A 211 -0.33 -8.13 -19.14
C LYS A 211 -0.37 -6.66 -19.57
N GLN A 212 -0.99 -5.80 -18.75
CA GLN A 212 -1.05 -4.37 -19.00
C GLN A 212 0.15 -3.60 -18.44
N GLU A 213 1.11 -4.28 -17.79
CA GLU A 213 2.27 -3.64 -17.13
C GLU A 213 1.86 -2.63 -16.04
N ILE A 214 0.74 -2.90 -15.36
CA ILE A 214 0.23 -2.09 -14.25
C ILE A 214 0.69 -2.74 -12.94
N ALA A 215 1.42 -2.02 -12.09
CA ALA A 215 1.83 -2.52 -10.79
C ALA A 215 0.62 -2.66 -9.84
N VAL A 216 0.57 -3.74 -9.05
CA VAL A 216 -0.55 -3.98 -8.13
C VAL A 216 -0.12 -3.74 -6.70
N MET A 217 -0.74 -2.77 -6.03
CA MET A 217 -0.54 -2.47 -4.61
C MET A 217 -1.65 -3.12 -3.79
N SER A 218 -1.28 -3.79 -2.69
CA SER A 218 -2.19 -4.58 -1.86
C SER A 218 -2.49 -3.87 -0.55
N TYR A 219 -3.67 -3.26 -0.41
CA TYR A 219 -4.12 -2.77 0.89
C TYR A 219 -4.81 -3.89 1.69
N THR A 220 -4.92 -3.72 3.02
CA THR A 220 -5.43 -4.75 3.95
C THR A 220 -4.75 -6.12 3.73
N PRO A 221 -3.39 -6.16 3.65
CA PRO A 221 -2.67 -7.37 3.26
C PRO A 221 -2.87 -8.54 4.23
N PHE A 222 -3.27 -8.27 5.46
CA PHE A 222 -3.56 -9.30 6.45
C PHE A 222 -5.03 -9.76 6.45
N GLY A 223 -5.93 -9.10 5.72
CA GLY A 223 -7.33 -9.47 5.61
C GLY A 223 -7.98 -9.82 6.96
N SER A 224 -8.56 -11.00 7.03
CA SER A 224 -9.20 -11.57 8.23
C SER A 224 -8.25 -12.39 9.12
N LEU A 225 -6.93 -12.28 8.95
CA LEU A 225 -5.95 -13.11 9.67
C LEU A 225 -6.03 -12.95 11.19
N PHE A 226 -6.35 -11.75 11.69
CA PHE A 226 -6.45 -11.48 13.12
C PHE A 226 -7.89 -11.57 13.61
N TYR A 227 -8.15 -12.33 14.68
CA TYR A 227 -9.48 -12.56 15.27
C TYR A 227 -10.25 -11.27 15.58
N ASN A 228 -9.57 -10.25 16.08
CA ASN A 228 -10.16 -8.95 16.43
C ASN A 228 -10.41 -8.03 15.22
N LYS A 229 -10.07 -8.49 14.01
CA LYS A 229 -10.29 -7.78 12.73
C LYS A 229 -11.21 -8.56 11.78
N ALA A 230 -11.33 -9.86 12.00
CA ALA A 230 -12.20 -10.71 11.20
C ALA A 230 -13.67 -10.45 11.54
N SER A 231 -14.52 -10.33 10.53
CA SER A 231 -15.97 -10.40 10.69
C SER A 231 -16.41 -11.81 11.03
N SER A 232 -17.63 -11.97 11.55
CA SER A 232 -18.15 -13.28 11.97
C SER A 232 -18.31 -14.27 10.83
N ASP A 233 -18.48 -13.80 9.61
CA ASP A 233 -18.61 -14.57 8.36
C ASP A 233 -17.28 -14.80 7.65
N ALA A 234 -16.17 -14.24 8.14
CA ALA A 234 -14.88 -14.38 7.50
C ALA A 234 -14.38 -15.84 7.52
N PRO A 235 -13.98 -16.40 6.38
CA PRO A 235 -13.42 -17.75 6.33
C PRO A 235 -12.01 -17.79 6.93
N PRO A 236 -11.50 -18.98 7.32
CA PRO A 236 -10.09 -19.15 7.66
C PRO A 236 -9.20 -18.78 6.46
N PRO A 237 -7.90 -18.51 6.65
CA PRO A 237 -7.13 -18.80 7.87
C PRO A 237 -7.21 -17.71 8.94
N ARG A 238 -6.71 -18.06 10.13
CA ARG A 238 -6.37 -17.13 11.22
C ARG A 238 -4.87 -17.20 11.51
N ILE A 239 -4.41 -16.30 12.36
CA ILE A 239 -2.97 -16.15 12.70
C ILE A 239 -2.35 -17.44 13.29
N ASP A 240 -3.15 -18.29 13.88
CA ASP A 240 -2.80 -19.56 14.49
C ASP A 240 -3.18 -20.79 13.64
N ASP A 241 -3.54 -20.59 12.37
CA ASP A 241 -3.79 -21.69 11.44
C ASP A 241 -2.59 -22.64 11.39
N PRO A 242 -2.79 -23.97 11.60
CA PRO A 242 -1.68 -24.90 11.70
C PRO A 242 -0.78 -24.95 10.46
N ALA A 243 -1.33 -24.78 9.25
CA ALA A 243 -0.54 -24.77 8.02
C ALA A 243 0.33 -23.50 7.95
N LEU A 244 -0.25 -22.32 8.30
CA LEU A 244 0.51 -21.07 8.35
C LEU A 244 1.62 -21.11 9.41
N VAL A 245 1.32 -21.63 10.61
CA VAL A 245 2.29 -21.77 11.71
C VAL A 245 3.41 -22.72 11.31
N SER A 246 3.10 -23.86 10.65
CA SER A 246 4.10 -24.81 10.17
C SER A 246 5.04 -24.19 9.15
N ILE A 247 4.51 -23.42 8.18
CA ILE A 247 5.33 -22.70 7.19
C ILE A 247 6.18 -21.66 7.89
N ALA A 248 5.63 -20.87 8.81
CA ALA A 248 6.36 -19.86 9.56
C ALA A 248 7.53 -20.45 10.35
N TYR A 249 7.30 -21.58 11.04
CA TYR A 249 8.34 -22.31 11.76
C TYR A 249 9.47 -22.79 10.86
N LYS A 250 9.13 -23.34 9.67
CA LYS A 250 10.12 -23.83 8.69
C LYS A 250 11.13 -22.75 8.27
N TYR A 251 10.69 -21.50 8.16
CA TYR A 251 11.54 -20.37 7.73
C TYR A 251 12.09 -19.54 8.90
N ASN A 252 11.79 -19.92 10.15
CA ASN A 252 12.08 -19.11 11.34
C ASN A 252 11.53 -17.67 11.20
N LYS A 253 10.29 -17.55 10.70
CA LYS A 253 9.57 -16.30 10.46
C LYS A 253 8.23 -16.31 11.18
N THR A 254 7.58 -15.15 11.25
CA THR A 254 6.21 -15.05 11.74
C THR A 254 5.21 -15.32 10.61
N VAL A 255 3.97 -15.66 10.96
CA VAL A 255 2.88 -15.85 9.99
C VAL A 255 2.64 -14.57 9.18
N THR A 256 2.79 -13.39 9.78
CA THR A 256 2.70 -12.08 9.09
C THR A 256 3.80 -11.92 8.05
N GLN A 257 5.02 -12.30 8.34
CA GLN A 257 6.12 -12.26 7.38
C GLN A 257 5.89 -13.24 6.21
N ILE A 258 5.44 -14.48 6.48
CA ILE A 258 5.06 -15.44 5.43
C ILE A 258 3.98 -14.87 4.52
N ASN A 259 2.95 -14.27 5.10
CA ASN A 259 1.87 -13.66 4.33
C ASN A 259 2.36 -12.50 3.44
N LEU A 260 3.17 -11.59 3.97
CA LEU A 260 3.72 -10.47 3.18
C LEU A 260 4.65 -10.96 2.07
N LYS A 261 5.53 -11.94 2.36
CA LYS A 261 6.41 -12.55 1.35
C LYS A 261 5.60 -13.21 0.24
N TYR A 262 4.55 -13.94 0.58
CA TYR A 262 3.68 -14.57 -0.41
C TYR A 262 3.01 -13.54 -1.32
N LEU A 263 2.52 -12.41 -0.79
CA LEU A 263 1.94 -11.36 -1.59
C LEU A 263 2.95 -10.76 -2.59
N ILE A 264 4.20 -10.57 -2.17
CA ILE A 264 5.27 -10.14 -3.08
C ILE A 264 5.54 -11.21 -4.14
N ASP A 265 5.59 -12.49 -3.76
CA ASP A 265 5.87 -13.60 -4.67
C ASP A 265 4.80 -13.77 -5.77
N ILE A 266 3.54 -13.40 -5.49
CA ILE A 266 2.47 -13.38 -6.50
C ILE A 266 2.39 -12.07 -7.29
N GLY A 267 3.33 -11.14 -7.07
CA GLY A 267 3.48 -9.90 -7.84
C GLY A 267 2.71 -8.69 -7.29
N ALA A 268 2.29 -8.74 -6.02
CA ALA A 268 1.67 -7.60 -5.35
C ALA A 268 2.67 -6.83 -4.47
N ILE A 269 2.37 -5.56 -4.19
CA ILE A 269 3.13 -4.66 -3.33
C ILE A 269 2.31 -4.44 -2.06
N PRO A 270 2.57 -5.18 -0.96
CA PRO A 270 1.78 -5.07 0.25
C PRO A 270 2.04 -3.77 1.01
N LEU A 271 0.97 -3.25 1.63
CA LEU A 271 0.93 -2.02 2.40
C LEU A 271 0.53 -2.31 3.86
N PRO A 272 1.33 -3.10 4.62
CA PRO A 272 1.00 -3.40 6.02
C PRO A 272 0.96 -2.12 6.85
N LYS A 273 -0.10 -1.96 7.65
CA LYS A 273 -0.21 -0.87 8.61
C LYS A 273 0.10 -1.35 10.02
N SER A 274 0.99 -0.68 10.70
CA SER A 274 1.22 -0.84 12.13
C SER A 274 1.56 0.48 12.81
N VAL A 275 1.21 0.60 14.08
CA VAL A 275 1.65 1.68 15.01
C VAL A 275 2.45 1.08 16.18
N THR A 276 2.95 -0.12 16.01
CA THR A 276 3.79 -0.82 16.98
C THR A 276 5.18 -1.00 16.39
N LYS A 277 6.21 -0.44 17.02
CA LYS A 277 7.58 -0.44 16.52
C LYS A 277 8.06 -1.82 16.12
N SER A 278 7.96 -2.80 17.01
CA SER A 278 8.45 -4.17 16.75
C SER A 278 7.77 -4.84 15.55
N ARG A 279 6.47 -4.56 15.30
CA ARG A 279 5.74 -5.09 14.12
C ARG A 279 6.16 -4.38 12.83
N ILE A 280 6.51 -3.10 12.89
CA ILE A 280 7.02 -2.36 11.74
C ILE A 280 8.37 -2.94 11.33
N GLU A 281 9.27 -3.13 12.30
CA GLU A 281 10.58 -3.75 12.11
C GLU A 281 10.48 -5.22 11.64
N GLU A 282 9.49 -5.98 12.15
CA GLU A 282 9.23 -7.35 11.73
C GLU A 282 8.75 -7.43 10.27
N ASN A 283 7.80 -6.58 9.88
CA ASN A 283 7.16 -6.62 8.57
C ASN A 283 8.12 -6.32 7.40
N ILE A 284 9.21 -5.58 7.63
CA ILE A 284 10.21 -5.33 6.58
C ILE A 284 11.21 -6.47 6.41
N ASN A 285 11.34 -7.35 7.40
CA ASN A 285 12.31 -8.45 7.46
C ASN A 285 11.85 -9.68 6.67
N ILE A 286 11.58 -9.50 5.36
CA ILE A 286 10.95 -10.51 4.48
C ILE A 286 11.72 -10.74 3.17
N PHE A 287 12.92 -10.16 3.02
CA PHE A 287 13.72 -10.26 1.81
C PHE A 287 14.90 -11.22 1.93
N ASP A 288 15.08 -11.89 3.07
CA ASP A 288 16.18 -12.78 3.42
C ASP A 288 15.83 -14.28 3.26
N PHE A 289 14.63 -14.60 2.72
CA PHE A 289 14.20 -15.98 2.50
C PHE A 289 13.31 -16.10 1.26
N GLU A 290 13.16 -17.34 0.75
CA GLU A 290 12.31 -17.67 -0.39
C GLU A 290 11.33 -18.79 -0.02
N LEU A 291 10.04 -18.60 -0.35
CA LEU A 291 9.02 -19.64 -0.16
C LEU A 291 9.21 -20.76 -1.20
N SER A 292 9.13 -22.02 -0.74
CA SER A 292 9.16 -23.18 -1.66
C SER A 292 7.89 -23.23 -2.53
N PRO A 293 7.93 -23.87 -3.71
CA PRO A 293 6.73 -24.07 -4.54
C PRO A 293 5.59 -24.75 -3.79
N SER A 294 5.88 -25.75 -2.93
CA SER A 294 4.87 -26.45 -2.15
C SER A 294 4.20 -25.54 -1.11
N ASP A 295 4.95 -24.65 -0.47
CA ASP A 295 4.39 -23.72 0.50
C ASP A 295 3.52 -22.66 -0.19
N ARG A 296 3.93 -22.19 -1.38
CA ARG A 296 3.11 -21.30 -2.21
C ARG A 296 1.77 -21.92 -2.62
N GLU A 297 1.74 -23.23 -2.96
CA GLU A 297 0.49 -23.91 -3.26
C GLU A 297 -0.44 -24.04 -2.04
N ILE A 298 0.13 -24.25 -0.83
CA ILE A 298 -0.67 -24.22 0.41
C ILE A 298 -1.28 -22.84 0.60
N LEU A 299 -0.48 -21.77 0.47
CA LEU A 299 -0.93 -20.37 0.65
C LEU A 299 -1.97 -19.98 -0.39
N LYS A 300 -1.82 -20.43 -1.63
CA LYS A 300 -2.82 -20.25 -2.71
C LYS A 300 -4.16 -20.89 -2.37
N GLY A 301 -4.18 -22.03 -1.67
CA GLY A 301 -5.39 -22.73 -1.26
C GLY A 301 -6.28 -21.96 -0.28
N PHE A 302 -5.79 -20.89 0.33
CA PHE A 302 -6.56 -20.03 1.23
C PHE A 302 -7.46 -19.02 0.50
N ASP A 303 -7.37 -18.89 -0.82
CA ASP A 303 -8.25 -18.00 -1.58
C ASP A 303 -9.71 -18.45 -1.48
N LYS A 304 -10.56 -17.55 -1.02
CA LYS A 304 -12.02 -17.77 -0.86
C LYS A 304 -12.83 -16.69 -1.55
N ASN A 305 -12.16 -15.83 -2.34
CA ASN A 305 -12.76 -14.65 -2.95
C ASN A 305 -13.54 -13.80 -1.91
N PHE A 306 -12.99 -13.70 -0.67
CA PHE A 306 -13.65 -13.04 0.45
C PHE A 306 -13.12 -11.62 0.65
N ARG A 307 -13.93 -10.63 0.30
CA ARG A 307 -13.62 -9.19 0.43
C ARG A 307 -14.05 -8.66 1.79
N THR A 308 -13.12 -7.99 2.50
CA THR A 308 -13.38 -7.37 3.80
C THR A 308 -13.83 -5.91 3.67
N VAL A 309 -13.39 -5.20 2.64
CA VAL A 309 -13.68 -3.78 2.41
C VAL A 309 -14.67 -3.62 1.26
N LYS A 310 -15.94 -3.93 1.50
CA LYS A 310 -17.01 -3.93 0.47
C LYS A 310 -17.55 -2.54 0.14
N GLN A 311 -17.55 -1.60 1.09
CA GLN A 311 -18.13 -0.24 0.94
C GLN A 311 -19.57 -0.25 0.38
N THR A 312 -20.42 -1.08 0.96
CA THR A 312 -21.81 -1.32 0.50
C THR A 312 -22.68 -0.06 0.44
N LYS A 313 -22.30 1.02 1.10
CA LYS A 313 -22.97 2.33 1.01
C LYS A 313 -22.96 2.92 -0.41
N TRP A 314 -22.10 2.43 -1.31
CA TRP A 314 -22.01 2.86 -2.71
C TRP A 314 -22.55 1.82 -3.70
N LEU A 315 -23.23 0.78 -3.24
CA LEU A 315 -23.68 -0.35 -4.06
C LEU A 315 -24.53 0.09 -5.27
N ASP A 316 -25.35 1.13 -5.10
CA ASP A 316 -26.22 1.65 -6.15
C ASP A 316 -25.55 2.71 -7.05
N HIS A 317 -24.29 3.06 -6.77
CA HIS A 317 -23.56 3.97 -7.62
C HIS A 317 -23.22 3.30 -8.97
N PRO A 318 -23.37 3.95 -10.13
CA PRO A 318 -23.11 3.33 -11.44
C PRO A 318 -21.67 2.84 -11.62
N TYR A 319 -20.72 3.45 -10.92
CA TYR A 319 -19.32 3.08 -10.97
C TYR A 319 -18.87 2.24 -9.77
N TYR A 320 -19.78 1.62 -9.01
CA TYR A 320 -19.39 0.69 -7.95
C TYR A 320 -18.59 -0.48 -8.55
N PRO A 321 -17.35 -0.75 -8.06
CA PRO A 321 -16.40 -1.59 -8.79
C PRO A 321 -16.50 -3.08 -8.49
N PHE A 322 -17.26 -3.49 -7.47
CA PHE A 322 -17.26 -4.86 -6.97
C PHE A 322 -18.57 -5.58 -7.30
N GLU A 323 -18.58 -6.88 -6.98
CA GLU A 323 -19.75 -7.76 -7.10
C GLU A 323 -20.91 -7.20 -6.25
N LYS A 324 -22.13 -7.17 -6.79
CA LYS A 324 -23.33 -6.65 -6.11
C LYS A 324 -24.09 -7.73 -5.32
N ASN A 325 -23.46 -8.90 -5.09
CA ASN A 325 -24.08 -10.06 -4.42
C ASN A 325 -23.83 -10.02 -2.91
#